data_6afcef33c7606f487f38636d9995739b
#
_entry.id   6afcef33c7606f487f38636d9995739b
#
_cell.length_a   1.000
_cell.length_b   1.000
_cell.length_c   1.000
_cell.angle_alpha   90.00
_cell.angle_beta   90.00
_cell.angle_gamma   90.00
#
_symmetry.space_group_name_H-M   'P 1'
#
loop_
_entity.id
_entity.type
_entity.pdbx_description
1 polymer ?
#
loop_
_entity_poly.entity_id
_entity_poly.type
_entity_poly.pdbx_seq_one_letter_code
_entity_poly.pdbx_strand_id
1 'polypeptide(L)'
;ALAYDLAGRQQATRALSGISVASRLGMLIGAIAIGVLTDRFGVAVALILMALMHTAAGGALTGIRSRNQRVAADNTPLWQNLSDYVREFRVNRVLLMLVLVTAGIELFGTSYSSALPAMATSRLDLRADGLGLMHAAQASGGLLIGLLLFAVSPQKRRTRIYGICVLLLGISIIALGHVSDIPTVLLTLAVVSAMISAWDILTQSMMQSCVPDHLRGRSMGAWMFAIGSAPLGQLEMGFLVTAIGIGPALYLNGSGVLLVILLAFTATPILRKL
;
A
#
# COMPACT_ATOMS: atom_id res chain seq x y z
N ALA A 1 0.71 -9.88 -10.93
CA ALA A 1 1.10 -10.56 -12.14
C ALA A 1 -0.10 -10.71 -13.10
N LEU A 2 -1.16 -11.46 -12.72
CA LEU A 2 -2.32 -11.74 -13.60
C LEU A 2 -2.94 -10.48 -14.26
N ALA A 3 -3.13 -9.41 -13.49
CA ALA A 3 -3.69 -8.16 -14.03
C ALA A 3 -2.80 -7.52 -15.10
N TYR A 4 -1.50 -7.62 -14.94
CA TYR A 4 -0.53 -7.13 -15.91
C TYR A 4 -0.52 -8.00 -17.18
N ASP A 5 -0.60 -9.32 -17.02
CA ASP A 5 -0.61 -10.28 -18.13
C ASP A 5 -1.88 -10.13 -18.99
N LEU A 6 -3.01 -9.79 -18.37
CA LEU A 6 -4.28 -9.54 -19.06
C LEU A 6 -4.34 -8.16 -19.74
N ALA A 7 -3.81 -7.11 -19.08
CA ALA A 7 -3.93 -5.74 -19.57
C ALA A 7 -2.76 -5.32 -20.49
N GLY A 8 -1.61 -6.00 -20.41
CA GLY A 8 -0.39 -5.65 -21.12
C GLY A 8 0.35 -4.46 -20.51
N ARG A 9 1.61 -4.29 -20.96
CA ARG A 9 2.56 -3.29 -20.40
C ARG A 9 2.05 -1.85 -20.44
N GLN A 10 1.34 -1.47 -21.49
CA GLN A 10 0.85 -0.10 -21.67
C GLN A 10 -0.32 0.25 -20.76
N GLN A 11 -1.11 -0.73 -20.36
CA GLN A 11 -2.28 -0.54 -19.51
C GLN A 11 -2.11 -1.01 -18.06
N ALA A 12 -0.89 -1.41 -17.68
CA ALA A 12 -0.60 -1.96 -16.35
C ALA A 12 -1.02 -1.03 -15.21
N THR A 13 -0.67 0.26 -15.29
CA THR A 13 -1.06 1.25 -14.28
C THR A 13 -2.58 1.38 -14.19
N ARG A 14 -3.27 1.40 -15.34
CA ARG A 14 -4.74 1.47 -15.40
C ARG A 14 -5.39 0.24 -14.78
N ALA A 15 -4.89 -0.95 -15.10
CA ALA A 15 -5.40 -2.20 -14.52
C ALA A 15 -5.19 -2.27 -13.00
N LEU A 16 -4.00 -1.91 -12.52
CA LEU A 16 -3.70 -1.87 -11.08
C LEU A 16 -4.53 -0.80 -10.36
N SER A 17 -4.74 0.37 -10.98
CA SER A 17 -5.62 1.41 -10.44
C SER A 17 -7.07 0.91 -10.34
N GLY A 18 -7.58 0.19 -11.36
CA GLY A 18 -8.91 -0.41 -11.33
C GLY A 18 -9.07 -1.41 -10.19
N ILE A 19 -8.07 -2.27 -9.96
CA ILE A 19 -8.05 -3.21 -8.83
C ILE A 19 -8.03 -2.44 -7.50
N SER A 20 -7.22 -1.39 -7.39
CA SER A 20 -7.16 -0.56 -6.18
C SER A 20 -8.49 0.12 -5.89
N VAL A 21 -9.15 0.68 -6.90
CA VAL A 21 -10.50 1.26 -6.78
C VAL A 21 -11.51 0.23 -6.29
N ALA A 22 -11.54 -0.95 -6.91
CA ALA A 22 -12.43 -2.04 -6.51
C ALA A 22 -12.18 -2.49 -5.06
N SER A 23 -10.91 -2.61 -4.66
CA SER A 23 -10.52 -2.96 -3.29
C SER A 23 -10.96 -1.89 -2.28
N ARG A 24 -10.81 -0.61 -2.61
CA ARG A 24 -11.22 0.50 -1.73
C ARG A 24 -12.73 0.60 -1.58
N LEU A 25 -13.48 0.41 -2.67
CA LEU A 25 -14.94 0.33 -2.63
C LEU A 25 -15.39 -0.87 -1.79
N GLY A 26 -14.77 -2.03 -1.98
CA GLY A 26 -15.04 -3.23 -1.18
C GLY A 26 -14.76 -3.01 0.31
N MET A 27 -13.66 -2.32 0.64
CA MET A 27 -13.31 -1.97 2.03
C MET A 27 -14.33 -1.00 2.64
N LEU A 28 -14.76 0.03 1.91
CA LEU A 28 -15.75 0.99 2.37
C LEU A 28 -17.11 0.33 2.64
N ILE A 29 -17.61 -0.41 1.65
CA ILE A 29 -18.90 -1.14 1.76
C ILE A 29 -18.82 -2.19 2.87
N GLY A 30 -17.71 -2.93 2.92
CA GLY A 30 -17.47 -3.97 3.93
C GLY A 30 -17.42 -3.42 5.34
N ALA A 31 -16.76 -2.29 5.56
CA ALA A 31 -16.69 -1.64 6.88
C ALA A 31 -18.07 -1.21 7.38
N ILE A 32 -18.90 -0.61 6.52
CA ILE A 32 -20.26 -0.22 6.84
C ILE A 32 -21.11 -1.46 7.12
N ALA A 33 -21.04 -2.46 6.24
CA ALA A 33 -21.82 -3.70 6.37
C ALA A 33 -21.48 -4.46 7.66
N ILE A 34 -20.19 -4.62 7.98
CA ILE A 34 -19.73 -5.28 9.21
C ILE A 34 -20.17 -4.51 10.44
N GLY A 35 -20.06 -3.17 10.43
CA GLY A 35 -20.52 -2.33 11.54
C GLY A 35 -21.99 -2.55 11.85
N VAL A 36 -22.87 -2.41 10.83
CA VAL A 36 -24.32 -2.59 10.96
C VAL A 36 -24.69 -4.03 11.37
N LEU A 37 -24.02 -5.03 10.78
CA LEU A 37 -24.29 -6.44 11.09
C LEU A 37 -23.87 -6.80 12.51
N THR A 38 -22.73 -6.30 12.95
CA THR A 38 -22.24 -6.54 14.31
C THR A 38 -23.17 -5.92 15.36
N ASP A 39 -23.65 -4.70 15.08
CA ASP A 39 -24.55 -3.98 15.98
C ASP A 39 -25.93 -4.66 16.07
N ARG A 40 -26.49 -5.09 14.93
CA ARG A 40 -27.86 -5.67 14.89
C ARG A 40 -27.92 -7.18 15.17
N PHE A 41 -26.93 -7.94 14.74
CA PHE A 41 -26.97 -9.41 14.73
C PHE A 41 -25.78 -10.06 15.48
N GLY A 42 -24.88 -9.25 16.02
CA GLY A 42 -23.71 -9.71 16.74
C GLY A 42 -22.53 -10.13 15.86
N VAL A 43 -21.37 -10.27 16.48
CA VAL A 43 -20.09 -10.53 15.81
C VAL A 43 -20.08 -11.85 15.02
N ALA A 44 -20.78 -12.89 15.52
CA ALA A 44 -20.81 -14.20 14.85
C ALA A 44 -21.40 -14.12 13.44
N VAL A 45 -22.49 -13.37 13.24
CA VAL A 45 -23.13 -13.20 11.92
C VAL A 45 -22.21 -12.43 10.97
N ALA A 46 -21.51 -11.39 11.47
CA ALA A 46 -20.55 -10.64 10.69
C ALA A 46 -19.38 -11.52 10.20
N LEU A 47 -18.85 -12.40 11.08
CA LEU A 47 -17.79 -13.35 10.73
C LEU A 47 -18.24 -14.40 9.71
N ILE A 48 -19.46 -14.94 9.85
CA ILE A 48 -20.04 -15.89 8.89
C ILE A 48 -20.17 -15.23 7.51
N LEU A 49 -20.71 -14.02 7.44
CA LEU A 49 -20.81 -13.30 6.17
C LEU A 49 -19.44 -13.06 5.54
N MET A 50 -18.46 -12.66 6.34
CA MET A 50 -17.08 -12.47 5.87
C MET A 50 -16.51 -13.77 5.28
N ALA A 51 -16.72 -14.91 5.95
CA ALA A 51 -16.29 -16.22 5.45
C ALA A 51 -16.98 -16.58 4.12
N LEU A 52 -18.30 -16.35 4.01
CA LEU A 52 -19.05 -16.58 2.78
C LEU A 52 -18.56 -15.70 1.62
N MET A 53 -18.26 -14.41 1.87
CA MET A 53 -17.74 -13.50 0.86
C MET A 53 -16.36 -13.94 0.37
N HIS A 54 -15.47 -14.39 1.26
CA HIS A 54 -14.14 -14.91 0.87
C HIS A 54 -14.27 -16.21 0.05
N THR A 55 -15.16 -17.09 0.44
CA THR A 55 -15.44 -18.35 -0.29
C THR A 55 -16.00 -18.06 -1.69
N ALA A 56 -16.95 -17.13 -1.80
CA ALA A 56 -17.50 -16.70 -3.08
C ALA A 56 -16.42 -16.05 -3.98
N ALA A 57 -15.57 -15.19 -3.42
CA ALA A 57 -14.43 -14.60 -4.14
C ALA A 57 -13.44 -15.68 -4.63
N GLY A 58 -13.10 -16.66 -3.79
CA GLY A 58 -12.30 -17.81 -4.17
C GLY A 58 -12.93 -18.60 -5.33
N GLY A 59 -14.24 -18.86 -5.25
CA GLY A 59 -15.00 -19.52 -6.32
C GLY A 59 -14.99 -18.72 -7.64
N ALA A 60 -15.14 -17.40 -7.58
CA ALA A 60 -15.08 -16.54 -8.75
C ALA A 60 -13.70 -16.60 -9.46
N LEU A 61 -12.61 -16.72 -8.67
CA LEU A 61 -11.26 -16.84 -9.22
C LEU A 61 -11.04 -18.14 -10.01
N THR A 62 -11.72 -19.24 -9.68
CA THR A 62 -11.61 -20.51 -10.42
C THR A 62 -12.17 -20.42 -11.84
N GLY A 63 -13.10 -19.48 -12.09
CA GLY A 63 -13.66 -19.21 -13.41
C GLY A 63 -12.73 -18.45 -14.35
N ILE A 64 -11.66 -17.83 -13.85
CA ILE A 64 -10.70 -17.08 -14.67
C ILE A 64 -9.79 -18.06 -15.42
N ARG A 65 -10.14 -18.33 -16.67
CA ARG A 65 -9.27 -19.11 -17.57
C ARG A 65 -8.13 -18.21 -18.05
N SER A 66 -7.00 -18.24 -17.35
CA SER A 66 -5.76 -17.66 -17.88
C SER A 66 -5.36 -18.43 -19.13
N ARG A 67 -5.37 -17.75 -20.28
CA ARG A 67 -4.91 -18.31 -21.57
C ARG A 67 -3.39 -18.36 -21.65
N ASN A 68 -2.71 -17.91 -20.60
CA ASN A 68 -1.27 -17.87 -20.56
C ASN A 68 -0.69 -19.19 -20.09
N GLN A 69 0.21 -19.65 -20.91
CA GLN A 69 1.14 -20.75 -20.73
C GLN A 69 1.33 -21.07 -19.25
N ARG A 70 1.01 -22.30 -18.90
CA ARG A 70 1.54 -22.92 -17.69
C ARG A 70 3.06 -22.69 -17.72
N VAL A 71 3.51 -21.62 -17.09
CA VAL A 71 4.90 -21.59 -16.63
C VAL A 71 4.99 -22.85 -15.78
N ALA A 72 5.72 -23.84 -16.26
CA ALA A 72 5.92 -25.08 -15.55
C ALA A 72 6.22 -24.72 -14.11
N ALA A 73 5.50 -25.36 -13.17
CA ALA A 73 5.74 -25.11 -11.76
C ALA A 73 7.24 -25.31 -11.54
N ASP A 74 7.93 -24.22 -11.30
CA ASP A 74 9.37 -24.22 -11.14
C ASP A 74 9.61 -24.88 -9.78
N ASN A 75 9.89 -26.20 -9.81
CA ASN A 75 10.19 -27.01 -8.61
C ASN A 75 11.54 -26.62 -8.00
N THR A 76 12.01 -25.41 -8.25
CA THR A 76 13.27 -24.92 -7.67
C THR A 76 13.11 -24.79 -6.16
N PRO A 77 14.08 -25.33 -5.39
CA PRO A 77 14.08 -25.19 -3.94
C PRO A 77 14.02 -23.72 -3.51
N LEU A 78 13.35 -23.42 -2.40
CA LEU A 78 13.19 -22.06 -1.88
C LEU A 78 14.52 -21.30 -1.78
N TRP A 79 15.60 -21.99 -1.42
CA TRP A 79 16.95 -21.42 -1.34
C TRP A 79 17.52 -20.98 -2.72
N GLN A 80 17.23 -21.73 -3.77
CA GLN A 80 17.65 -21.33 -5.12
C GLN A 80 16.85 -20.10 -5.58
N ASN A 81 15.55 -20.05 -5.28
CA ASN A 81 14.75 -18.86 -5.55
C ASN A 81 15.31 -17.63 -4.82
N LEU A 82 15.65 -17.74 -3.53
CA LEU A 82 16.26 -16.65 -2.77
C LEU A 82 17.60 -16.20 -3.35
N SER A 83 18.47 -17.14 -3.74
CA SER A 83 19.76 -16.80 -4.35
C SER A 83 19.58 -16.11 -5.71
N ASP A 84 18.59 -16.52 -6.49
CA ASP A 84 18.24 -15.89 -7.76
C ASP A 84 17.69 -14.47 -7.57
N TYR A 85 16.91 -14.21 -6.50
CA TYR A 85 16.50 -12.85 -6.13
C TYR A 85 17.71 -11.97 -5.80
N VAL A 86 18.63 -12.46 -4.96
CA VAL A 86 19.85 -11.73 -4.59
C VAL A 86 20.70 -11.42 -5.83
N ARG A 87 20.80 -12.36 -6.76
CA ARG A 87 21.51 -12.16 -8.02
C ARG A 87 20.83 -11.12 -8.89
N GLU A 88 19.50 -11.17 -9.02
CA GLU A 88 18.72 -10.20 -9.79
C GLU A 88 18.85 -8.79 -9.19
N PHE A 89 18.81 -8.64 -7.88
CA PHE A 89 19.02 -7.35 -7.20
C PHE A 89 20.41 -6.75 -7.46
N ARG A 90 21.44 -7.59 -7.60
CA ARG A 90 22.80 -7.11 -7.94
C ARG A 90 22.89 -6.58 -9.37
N VAL A 91 22.12 -7.15 -10.29
CA VAL A 91 22.09 -6.77 -11.70
C VAL A 91 21.11 -5.60 -11.92
N ASN A 92 19.93 -5.67 -11.35
CA ASN A 92 18.85 -4.68 -11.54
C ASN A 92 18.74 -3.74 -10.35
N ARG A 93 19.56 -2.68 -10.36
CA ARG A 93 19.57 -1.67 -9.29
C ARG A 93 18.23 -0.93 -9.12
N VAL A 94 17.43 -0.81 -10.19
CA VAL A 94 16.11 -0.17 -10.13
C VAL A 94 15.15 -1.04 -9.31
N LEU A 95 15.14 -2.35 -9.59
CA LEU A 95 14.32 -3.29 -8.82
C LEU A 95 14.72 -3.31 -7.34
N LEU A 96 16.02 -3.38 -7.05
CA LEU A 96 16.52 -3.32 -5.67
C LEU A 96 16.06 -2.05 -4.96
N MET A 97 16.18 -0.89 -5.61
CA MET A 97 15.75 0.38 -5.01
C MET A 97 14.25 0.43 -4.77
N LEU A 98 13.43 -0.06 -5.70
CA LEU A 98 11.98 -0.13 -5.50
C LEU A 98 11.63 -1.03 -4.31
N VAL A 99 12.32 -2.16 -4.13
CA VAL A 99 12.12 -3.06 -2.99
C VAL A 99 12.54 -2.38 -1.68
N LEU A 100 13.69 -1.72 -1.63
CA LEU A 100 14.17 -1.02 -0.43
C LEU A 100 13.27 0.16 -0.05
N VAL A 101 12.80 0.94 -1.04
CA VAL A 101 11.84 2.02 -0.79
C VAL A 101 10.51 1.44 -0.30
N THR A 102 10.06 0.32 -0.87
CA THR A 102 8.85 -0.36 -0.41
C THR A 102 9.00 -0.78 1.05
N ALA A 103 10.08 -1.47 1.43
CA ALA A 103 10.32 -1.86 2.81
C ALA A 103 10.41 -0.66 3.76
N GLY A 104 11.04 0.43 3.34
CA GLY A 104 11.13 1.66 4.12
C GLY A 104 9.77 2.35 4.30
N ILE A 105 8.91 2.36 3.27
CA ILE A 105 7.57 2.94 3.37
C ILE A 105 6.65 2.03 4.20
N GLU A 106 6.79 0.71 4.10
CA GLU A 106 6.05 -0.21 4.96
C GLU A 106 6.46 -0.06 6.43
N LEU A 107 7.75 0.18 6.70
CA LEU A 107 8.25 0.41 8.04
C LEU A 107 7.79 1.74 8.63
N PHE A 108 7.96 2.84 7.89
CA PHE A 108 7.73 4.19 8.40
C PHE A 108 6.43 4.83 7.90
N GLY A 109 5.98 4.50 6.69
CA GLY A 109 4.89 5.20 6.02
C GLY A 109 3.52 4.58 6.30
N THR A 110 3.40 3.26 6.47
CA THR A 110 2.11 2.59 6.74
C THR A 110 1.85 2.39 8.23
N SER A 111 2.89 2.45 9.05
CA SER A 111 2.85 2.24 10.50
C SER A 111 1.99 3.26 11.26
N TYR A 112 1.75 4.46 10.71
CA TYR A 112 0.87 5.47 11.33
C TYR A 112 -0.52 4.91 11.66
N SER A 113 -0.98 3.88 10.94
CA SER A 113 -2.28 3.24 11.17
C SER A 113 -2.40 2.66 12.59
N SER A 114 -1.31 2.21 13.18
CA SER A 114 -1.28 1.73 14.58
C SER A 114 -1.46 2.85 15.62
N ALA A 115 -1.20 4.11 15.24
CA ALA A 115 -1.44 5.26 16.11
C ALA A 115 -2.89 5.77 16.07
N LEU A 116 -3.71 5.36 15.08
CA LEU A 116 -5.07 5.88 14.89
C LEU A 116 -5.99 5.63 16.08
N PRO A 117 -6.03 4.42 16.71
CA PRO A 117 -6.87 4.20 17.87
C PRO A 117 -6.49 5.12 19.05
N ALA A 118 -5.19 5.30 19.31
CA ALA A 118 -4.70 6.20 20.34
C ALA A 118 -5.02 7.66 19.99
N MET A 119 -4.90 8.07 18.74
CA MET A 119 -5.25 9.40 18.27
C MET A 119 -6.76 9.67 18.44
N ALA A 120 -7.61 8.72 18.06
CA ALA A 120 -9.06 8.83 18.20
C ALA A 120 -9.46 9.06 19.66
N THR A 121 -8.95 8.24 20.58
CA THR A 121 -9.37 8.26 21.99
C THR A 121 -8.68 9.36 22.79
N SER A 122 -7.35 9.48 22.73
CA SER A 122 -6.60 10.34 23.63
C SER A 122 -6.40 11.77 23.11
N ARG A 123 -6.52 12.02 21.80
CA ARG A 123 -6.30 13.34 21.21
C ARG A 123 -7.56 14.03 20.71
N LEU A 124 -8.51 13.23 20.19
CA LEU A 124 -9.74 13.76 19.60
C LEU A 124 -10.99 13.50 20.47
N ASP A 125 -10.84 12.78 21.57
CA ASP A 125 -11.93 12.36 22.47
C ASP A 125 -13.08 11.66 21.71
N LEU A 126 -12.71 10.87 20.70
CA LEU A 126 -13.65 10.13 19.86
C LEU A 126 -13.84 8.73 20.39
N ARG A 127 -15.05 8.20 20.22
CA ARG A 127 -15.41 6.82 20.49
C ARG A 127 -15.14 5.94 19.26
N ALA A 128 -15.65 4.71 19.27
CA ALA A 128 -15.44 3.76 18.18
C ALA A 128 -15.99 4.24 16.80
N ASP A 129 -17.05 5.01 16.80
CA ASP A 129 -17.63 5.67 15.62
C ASP A 129 -16.65 6.66 14.97
N GLY A 130 -15.89 7.39 15.78
CA GLY A 130 -14.86 8.32 15.29
C GLY A 130 -13.71 7.59 14.56
N LEU A 131 -13.31 6.41 15.02
CA LEU A 131 -12.32 5.60 14.33
C LEU A 131 -12.85 5.13 12.97
N GLY A 132 -14.13 4.78 12.88
CA GLY A 132 -14.81 4.48 11.63
C GLY A 132 -14.77 5.66 10.64
N LEU A 133 -15.00 6.89 11.12
CA LEU A 133 -14.90 8.11 10.33
C LEU A 133 -13.47 8.34 9.79
N MET A 134 -12.45 8.11 10.62
CA MET A 134 -11.05 8.19 10.19
C MET A 134 -10.72 7.18 9.07
N HIS A 135 -11.20 5.94 9.19
CA HIS A 135 -11.05 4.94 8.12
C HIS A 135 -11.84 5.28 6.86
N ALA A 136 -13.02 5.89 6.99
CA ALA A 136 -13.79 6.37 5.84
C ALA A 136 -13.06 7.50 5.09
N ALA A 137 -12.42 8.43 5.82
CA ALA A 137 -11.58 9.46 5.23
C ALA A 137 -10.39 8.86 4.46
N GLN A 138 -9.71 7.85 5.03
CA GLN A 138 -8.64 7.13 4.36
C GLN A 138 -9.15 6.45 3.07
N ALA A 139 -10.28 5.73 3.15
CA ALA A 139 -10.86 5.04 2.00
C ALA A 139 -11.20 6.02 0.87
N SER A 140 -11.76 7.19 1.19
CA SER A 140 -12.10 8.23 0.21
C SER A 140 -10.87 8.79 -0.49
N GLY A 141 -9.80 9.10 0.25
CA GLY A 141 -8.55 9.58 -0.32
C GLY A 141 -7.90 8.56 -1.27
N GLY A 142 -7.83 7.30 -0.83
CA GLY A 142 -7.30 6.21 -1.67
C GLY A 142 -8.15 5.94 -2.91
N LEU A 143 -9.47 6.06 -2.81
CA LEU A 143 -10.39 5.92 -3.94
C LEU A 143 -10.19 7.04 -4.97
N LEU A 144 -10.16 8.30 -4.52
CA LEU A 144 -10.00 9.46 -5.40
C LEU A 144 -8.71 9.39 -6.22
N ILE A 145 -7.58 9.09 -5.58
CA ILE A 145 -6.31 8.99 -6.31
C ILE A 145 -6.27 7.76 -7.23
N GLY A 146 -6.89 6.65 -6.82
CA GLY A 146 -7.03 5.47 -7.66
C GLY A 146 -7.81 5.76 -8.94
N LEU A 147 -8.93 6.48 -8.84
CA LEU A 147 -9.72 6.95 -9.99
C LEU A 147 -8.93 7.91 -10.88
N LEU A 148 -8.19 8.85 -10.28
CA LEU A 148 -7.34 9.79 -11.02
C LEU A 148 -6.26 9.04 -11.80
N LEU A 149 -5.53 8.12 -11.18
CA LEU A 149 -4.49 7.33 -11.86
C LEU A 149 -5.08 6.39 -12.91
N PHE A 150 -6.28 5.88 -12.69
CA PHE A 150 -7.01 5.11 -13.71
C PHE A 150 -7.32 5.96 -14.96
N ALA A 151 -7.78 7.19 -14.77
CA ALA A 151 -8.14 8.10 -15.86
C ALA A 151 -6.90 8.62 -16.61
N VAL A 152 -5.86 9.07 -15.87
CA VAL A 152 -4.69 9.74 -16.47
C VAL A 152 -3.65 8.73 -16.97
N SER A 153 -3.51 7.58 -16.32
CA SER A 153 -2.53 6.51 -16.64
C SER A 153 -1.13 7.04 -17.03
N PRO A 154 -0.40 7.72 -16.14
CA PRO A 154 0.80 8.49 -16.48
C PRO A 154 1.97 7.59 -16.87
N GLN A 155 2.21 7.40 -18.18
CA GLN A 155 3.30 6.54 -18.68
C GLN A 155 4.66 7.25 -18.67
N LYS A 156 4.69 8.52 -19.16
CA LYS A 156 5.94 9.25 -19.42
C LYS A 156 6.57 9.92 -18.19
N ARG A 157 5.87 10.05 -17.06
CA ARG A 157 6.33 10.78 -15.86
C ARG A 157 6.18 9.96 -14.58
N ARG A 158 6.08 8.64 -14.69
CA ARG A 158 5.80 7.75 -13.54
C ARG A 158 6.76 7.96 -12.38
N THR A 159 8.05 8.01 -12.66
CA THR A 159 9.10 8.15 -11.61
C THR A 159 9.01 9.50 -10.90
N ARG A 160 8.74 10.58 -11.64
CA ARG A 160 8.58 11.91 -11.04
C ARG A 160 7.34 11.96 -10.15
N ILE A 161 6.22 11.42 -10.63
CA ILE A 161 4.97 11.34 -9.84
C ILE A 161 5.18 10.47 -8.62
N TYR A 162 5.84 9.32 -8.76
CA TYR A 162 6.23 8.44 -7.67
C TYR A 162 7.00 9.19 -6.58
N GLY A 163 8.06 9.91 -6.95
CA GLY A 163 8.85 10.69 -6.00
C GLY A 163 8.04 11.77 -5.28
N ILE A 164 7.17 12.48 -6.02
CA ILE A 164 6.27 13.49 -5.44
C ILE A 164 5.29 12.83 -4.44
N CYS A 165 4.71 11.69 -4.80
CA CYS A 165 3.78 10.98 -3.90
C CYS A 165 4.46 10.57 -2.59
N VAL A 166 5.68 10.01 -2.65
CA VAL A 166 6.41 9.61 -1.44
C VAL A 166 6.84 10.82 -0.61
N LEU A 167 7.25 11.92 -1.25
CA LEU A 167 7.54 13.19 -0.56
C LEU A 167 6.31 13.72 0.17
N LEU A 168 5.19 13.81 -0.52
CA LEU A 168 3.92 14.26 0.07
C LEU A 168 3.43 13.32 1.16
N LEU A 169 3.68 12.01 1.04
CA LEU A 169 3.37 11.04 2.09
C LEU A 169 4.11 11.37 3.38
N GLY A 170 5.44 11.55 3.33
CA GLY A 170 6.22 11.91 4.51
C GLY A 170 5.78 13.22 5.15
N ILE A 171 5.53 14.25 4.31
CA ILE A 171 5.05 15.56 4.77
C ILE A 171 3.66 15.43 5.44
N SER A 172 2.74 14.67 4.85
CA SER A 172 1.38 14.51 5.41
C SER A 172 1.37 13.68 6.70
N ILE A 173 2.29 12.73 6.88
CA ILE A 173 2.44 12.02 8.17
C ILE A 173 2.96 12.97 9.24
N ILE A 174 3.93 13.84 8.92
CA ILE A 174 4.40 14.88 9.84
C ILE A 174 3.24 15.84 10.18
N ALA A 175 2.49 16.29 9.17
CA ALA A 175 1.32 17.16 9.39
C ALA A 175 0.29 16.50 10.31
N LEU A 176 0.04 15.19 10.15
CA LEU A 176 -0.87 14.44 11.02
C LEU A 176 -0.43 14.47 12.49
N GLY A 177 0.87 14.58 12.75
CA GLY A 177 1.42 14.76 14.10
C GLY A 177 1.07 16.09 14.73
N HIS A 178 0.80 17.15 13.95
CA HIS A 178 0.51 18.51 14.43
C HIS A 178 -0.98 18.81 14.62
N VAL A 179 -1.83 18.19 13.76
CA VAL A 179 -3.27 18.50 13.75
C VAL A 179 -3.99 17.85 14.93
N SER A 180 -4.99 18.56 15.48
CA SER A 180 -5.75 18.15 16.66
C SER A 180 -7.27 18.39 16.54
N ASP A 181 -7.73 19.00 15.46
CA ASP A 181 -9.15 19.15 15.17
C ASP A 181 -9.63 18.07 14.17
N ILE A 182 -10.85 17.61 14.34
CA ILE A 182 -11.41 16.51 13.58
C ILE A 182 -11.37 16.76 12.05
N PRO A 183 -11.84 17.88 11.51
CA PRO A 183 -11.85 18.13 10.07
C PRO A 183 -10.45 18.05 9.45
N THR A 184 -9.46 18.67 10.09
CA THR A 184 -8.08 18.68 9.58
C THR A 184 -7.42 17.31 9.68
N VAL A 185 -7.70 16.54 10.74
CA VAL A 185 -7.25 15.15 10.85
C VAL A 185 -7.83 14.29 9.72
N LEU A 186 -9.14 14.39 9.46
CA LEU A 186 -9.78 13.61 8.39
C LEU A 186 -9.24 13.97 7.01
N LEU A 187 -9.05 15.27 6.73
CA LEU A 187 -8.44 15.73 5.49
C LEU A 187 -7.01 15.20 5.33
N THR A 188 -6.21 15.31 6.40
CA THR A 188 -4.82 14.83 6.37
C THR A 188 -4.75 13.32 6.17
N LEU A 189 -5.63 12.55 6.83
CA LEU A 189 -5.74 11.10 6.63
C LEU A 189 -6.15 10.73 5.20
N ALA A 190 -7.06 11.50 4.59
CA ALA A 190 -7.41 11.31 3.19
C ALA A 190 -6.20 11.53 2.27
N VAL A 191 -5.38 12.58 2.52
CA VAL A 191 -4.15 12.85 1.77
C VAL A 191 -3.12 11.74 1.99
N VAL A 192 -2.86 11.32 3.23
CA VAL A 192 -1.93 10.21 3.53
C VAL A 192 -2.34 8.95 2.76
N SER A 193 -3.61 8.56 2.83
CA SER A 193 -4.11 7.37 2.15
C SER A 193 -4.07 7.51 0.62
N ALA A 194 -4.33 8.71 0.08
CA ALA A 194 -4.16 8.99 -1.34
C ALA A 194 -2.71 8.79 -1.78
N MET A 195 -1.74 9.30 -1.03
CA MET A 195 -0.32 9.17 -1.36
C MET A 195 0.17 7.72 -1.25
N ILE A 196 -0.26 6.97 -0.22
CA ILE A 196 0.02 5.52 -0.09
C ILE A 196 -0.54 4.76 -1.29
N SER A 197 -1.79 5.02 -1.67
CA SER A 197 -2.41 4.32 -2.81
C SER A 197 -1.71 4.65 -4.13
N ALA A 198 -1.33 5.91 -4.36
CA ALA A 198 -0.58 6.31 -5.55
C ALA A 198 0.81 5.65 -5.58
N TRP A 199 1.53 5.69 -4.46
CA TRP A 199 2.82 5.03 -4.32
C TRP A 199 2.72 3.53 -4.61
N ASP A 200 1.77 2.83 -4.03
CA ASP A 200 1.59 1.38 -4.19
C ASP A 200 1.31 0.99 -5.65
N ILE A 201 0.34 1.67 -6.30
CA ILE A 201 0.00 1.44 -7.71
C ILE A 201 1.21 1.68 -8.62
N LEU A 202 1.93 2.79 -8.40
CA LEU A 202 3.08 3.14 -9.21
C LEU A 202 4.26 2.19 -8.98
N THR A 203 4.51 1.79 -7.71
CA THR A 203 5.54 0.80 -7.36
C THR A 203 5.30 -0.51 -8.10
N GLN A 204 4.12 -1.09 -7.98
CA GLN A 204 3.78 -2.35 -8.64
C GLN A 204 3.91 -2.24 -10.16
N SER A 205 3.43 -1.14 -10.74
CA SER A 205 3.55 -0.87 -12.18
C SER A 205 5.01 -0.75 -12.64
N MET A 206 5.85 -0.06 -11.86
CA MET A 206 7.27 0.12 -12.15
C MET A 206 8.04 -1.18 -11.98
N MET A 207 7.84 -1.91 -10.90
CA MET A 207 8.51 -3.19 -10.64
C MET A 207 8.23 -4.22 -11.74
N GLN A 208 6.99 -4.30 -12.22
CA GLN A 208 6.64 -5.20 -13.31
C GLN A 208 7.18 -4.74 -14.67
N SER A 209 7.42 -3.43 -14.86
CA SER A 209 7.93 -2.89 -16.11
C SER A 209 9.46 -2.87 -16.21
N CYS A 210 10.19 -2.97 -15.10
CA CYS A 210 11.65 -2.94 -15.09
C CYS A 210 12.31 -4.32 -15.24
N VAL A 211 11.51 -5.39 -15.34
CA VAL A 211 11.99 -6.76 -15.51
C VAL A 211 11.42 -7.38 -16.79
N PRO A 212 12.12 -8.38 -17.40
CA PRO A 212 11.60 -9.20 -18.48
C PRO A 212 10.34 -9.97 -18.06
N ASP A 213 9.53 -10.39 -19.05
CA ASP A 213 8.23 -11.03 -18.80
C ASP A 213 8.31 -12.28 -17.91
N HIS A 214 9.32 -13.11 -18.10
CA HIS A 214 9.53 -14.33 -17.31
C HIS A 214 9.92 -14.06 -15.84
N LEU A 215 10.37 -12.84 -15.50
CA LEU A 215 10.75 -12.44 -14.13
C LEU A 215 9.66 -11.64 -13.40
N ARG A 216 8.51 -11.33 -14.05
CA ARG A 216 7.44 -10.53 -13.42
C ARG A 216 6.87 -11.17 -12.15
N GLY A 217 6.68 -12.48 -12.16
CA GLY A 217 6.26 -13.21 -10.96
C GLY A 217 7.26 -13.04 -9.81
N ARG A 218 8.55 -13.13 -10.12
CA ARG A 218 9.63 -12.91 -9.14
C ARG A 218 9.64 -11.47 -8.63
N SER A 219 9.47 -10.46 -9.48
CA SER A 219 9.41 -9.06 -9.02
C SER A 219 8.24 -8.81 -8.06
N MET A 220 7.09 -9.44 -8.29
CA MET A 220 5.96 -9.38 -7.37
C MET A 220 6.21 -10.14 -6.06
N GLY A 221 6.94 -11.25 -6.10
CA GLY A 221 7.41 -11.94 -4.90
C GLY A 221 8.34 -11.06 -4.05
N ALA A 222 9.26 -10.33 -4.70
CA ALA A 222 10.13 -9.36 -4.02
C ALA A 222 9.33 -8.20 -3.39
N TRP A 223 8.28 -7.71 -4.05
CA TRP A 223 7.36 -6.72 -3.50
C TRP A 223 6.61 -7.26 -2.28
N MET A 224 6.07 -8.48 -2.34
CA MET A 224 5.42 -9.14 -1.19
C MET A 224 6.37 -9.32 -0.02
N PHE A 225 7.64 -9.65 -0.29
CA PHE A 225 8.66 -9.75 0.75
C PHE A 225 8.91 -8.39 1.43
N ALA A 226 8.99 -7.32 0.64
CA ALA A 226 9.15 -5.97 1.18
C ALA A 226 7.96 -5.54 2.06
N ILE A 227 6.72 -5.86 1.66
CA ILE A 227 5.51 -5.63 2.47
C ILE A 227 5.58 -6.40 3.80
N GLY A 228 6.24 -7.54 3.83
CA GLY A 228 6.49 -8.31 5.05
C GLY A 228 7.20 -7.53 6.17
N SER A 229 7.75 -6.34 5.90
CA SER A 229 8.31 -5.44 6.91
C SER A 229 7.25 -4.62 7.67
N ALA A 230 6.00 -4.55 7.20
CA ALA A 230 4.93 -3.77 7.83
C ALA A 230 4.69 -4.08 9.31
N PRO A 231 4.68 -5.35 9.77
CA PRO A 231 4.52 -5.66 11.19
C PRO A 231 5.62 -5.05 12.07
N LEU A 232 6.85 -4.93 11.56
CA LEU A 232 7.95 -4.29 12.29
C LEU A 232 7.67 -2.80 12.49
N GLY A 233 7.17 -2.11 11.45
CA GLY A 233 6.77 -0.70 11.55
C GLY A 233 5.59 -0.49 12.49
N GLN A 234 4.63 -1.41 12.51
CA GLN A 234 3.49 -1.33 13.43
C GLN A 234 3.93 -1.51 14.88
N LEU A 235 4.84 -2.43 15.15
CA LEU A 235 5.44 -2.62 16.49
C LEU A 235 6.25 -1.39 16.92
N GLU A 236 7.09 -0.87 16.02
CA GLU A 236 7.88 0.34 16.24
C GLU A 236 6.98 1.53 16.59
N MET A 237 5.94 1.78 15.78
CA MET A 237 4.99 2.86 16.03
C MET A 237 4.27 2.68 17.37
N GLY A 238 3.82 1.48 17.72
CA GLY A 238 3.19 1.20 19.00
C GLY A 238 4.10 1.53 20.18
N PHE A 239 5.38 1.14 20.07
CA PHE A 239 6.41 1.48 21.07
C PHE A 239 6.65 2.99 21.15
N LEU A 240 6.83 3.69 20.02
CA LEU A 240 7.07 5.13 20.00
C LEU A 240 5.89 5.93 20.55
N VAL A 241 4.65 5.56 20.20
CA VAL A 241 3.45 6.21 20.73
C VAL A 241 3.41 6.11 22.27
N THR A 242 3.80 4.96 22.82
CA THR A 242 3.83 4.75 24.27
C THR A 242 4.99 5.51 24.94
N ALA A 243 6.15 5.54 24.31
CA ALA A 243 7.38 6.10 24.89
C ALA A 243 7.46 7.63 24.80
N ILE A 244 7.06 8.22 23.68
CA ILE A 244 7.25 9.66 23.38
C ILE A 244 5.97 10.37 22.94
N GLY A 245 4.85 9.66 22.84
CA GLY A 245 3.55 10.22 22.46
C GLY A 245 3.31 10.21 20.93
N ILE A 246 2.05 10.46 20.54
CA ILE A 246 1.56 10.32 19.16
C ILE A 246 2.27 11.30 18.20
N GLY A 247 2.37 12.59 18.59
CA GLY A 247 2.96 13.62 17.73
C GLY A 247 4.41 13.32 17.36
N PRO A 248 5.34 13.22 18.34
CA PRO A 248 6.74 12.88 18.07
C PRO A 248 6.93 11.55 17.32
N ALA A 249 6.12 10.53 17.60
CA ALA A 249 6.16 9.27 16.87
C ALA A 249 5.85 9.46 15.38
N LEU A 250 4.82 10.23 15.05
CA LEU A 250 4.47 10.55 13.66
C LEU A 250 5.54 11.42 12.99
N TYR A 251 6.19 12.34 13.72
CA TYR A 251 7.31 13.13 13.17
C TYR A 251 8.50 12.25 12.80
N LEU A 252 8.87 11.31 13.65
CA LEU A 252 9.96 10.36 13.36
C LEU A 252 9.63 9.53 12.13
N ASN A 253 8.43 8.98 12.07
CA ASN A 253 8.03 8.13 10.95
C ASN A 253 7.91 8.91 9.63
N GLY A 254 7.29 10.07 9.62
CA GLY A 254 7.25 10.93 8.43
C GLY A 254 8.64 11.36 7.97
N SER A 255 9.55 11.68 8.91
CA SER A 255 10.97 11.99 8.60
C SER A 255 11.69 10.75 8.06
N GLY A 256 11.40 9.55 8.57
CA GLY A 256 11.88 8.28 8.04
C GLY A 256 11.49 8.07 6.58
N VAL A 257 10.23 8.34 6.21
CA VAL A 257 9.75 8.29 4.81
C VAL A 257 10.54 9.29 3.94
N LEU A 258 10.74 10.53 4.41
CA LEU A 258 11.50 11.54 3.68
C LEU A 258 12.97 11.13 3.50
N LEU A 259 13.58 10.52 4.51
CA LEU A 259 14.93 10.00 4.42
C LEU A 259 15.03 8.84 3.41
N VAL A 260 14.10 7.91 3.42
CA VAL A 260 14.03 6.78 2.46
C VAL A 260 14.02 7.30 1.02
N ILE A 261 13.16 8.27 0.71
CA ILE A 261 13.08 8.78 -0.67
C ILE A 261 14.33 9.60 -1.04
N LEU A 262 14.89 10.37 -0.12
CA LEU A 262 16.12 11.12 -0.34
C LEU A 262 17.29 10.17 -0.68
N LEU A 263 17.46 9.11 0.11
CA LEU A 263 18.49 8.09 -0.12
C LEU A 263 18.28 7.37 -1.45
N ALA A 264 17.03 7.03 -1.82
CA ALA A 264 16.74 6.40 -3.09
C ALA A 264 17.10 7.28 -4.29
N PHE A 265 16.80 8.58 -4.24
CA PHE A 265 17.12 9.51 -5.33
C PHE A 265 18.62 9.88 -5.40
N THR A 266 19.34 9.85 -4.28
CA THR A 266 20.80 10.09 -4.27
C THR A 266 21.57 8.85 -4.73
N ALA A 267 21.16 7.66 -4.29
CA ALA A 267 21.85 6.40 -4.62
C ALA A 267 21.62 5.93 -6.07
N THR A 268 20.53 6.35 -6.71
CA THR A 268 20.18 5.90 -8.07
C THR A 268 19.83 7.07 -9.00
N PRO A 269 20.85 7.70 -9.65
CA PRO A 269 20.61 8.73 -10.66
C PRO A 269 19.74 8.24 -11.85
N ILE A 270 19.65 6.92 -12.04
CA ILE A 270 18.81 6.27 -13.05
C ILE A 270 17.32 6.54 -12.81
N LEU A 271 16.88 6.63 -11.54
CA LEU A 271 15.48 6.99 -11.23
C LEU A 271 15.13 8.42 -11.68
N ARG A 272 16.11 9.29 -11.89
CA ARG A 272 15.88 10.65 -12.42
C ARG A 272 15.68 10.69 -13.93
N LYS A 273 16.04 9.61 -14.65
CA LYS A 273 16.01 9.53 -16.12
C LYS A 273 14.87 8.67 -16.66
N LEU A 274 14.16 7.95 -15.80
CA LEU A 274 12.95 7.18 -16.11
C LEU A 274 11.71 8.06 -15.98
#